data_508be947e59b6ec80385c0dcd62a41bb
#
_entry.id   508be947e59b6ec80385c0dcd62a41bb
#
_cell.length_a   1.000
_cell.length_b   1.000
_cell.length_c   1.000
_cell.angle_alpha   90.00
_cell.angle_beta   90.00
_cell.angle_gamma   90.00
#
_symmetry.space_group_name_H-M   'P 1'
#
loop_
_entity.id
_entity.type
_entity.pdbx_description
1 polymer ?
#
loop_
_entity_poly.entity_id
_entity_poly.type
_entity_poly.pdbx_seq_one_letter_code
_entity_poly.pdbx_strand_id
1 'polypeptide(L)'
;MPSSRCFCHSTSEPKPFRLATPHSCGNPCSRLRESGCGHPCPLQCHPGPCPPCQITTRPECYCPLKKVLAFRCGIDANAGRDLSCGNICGRTLGCKKHACEKVCHSGECNKCEVKDMARCWCGKEEKEIGCEEGKEEQCFVEGQLPWIGRFGCDKLCERCAYIFSISQLFSDQIL
;
A
#
# COMPACT_ATOMS: atom_id res chain seq x y z
N MET A 1 17.94 -49.89 23.98
CA MET A 1 16.63 -49.98 24.64
C MET A 1 15.65 -49.09 23.89
N PRO A 2 14.43 -49.51 23.56
CA PRO A 2 13.48 -48.64 22.90
C PRO A 2 13.10 -47.52 23.84
N SER A 3 13.31 -46.27 23.39
CA SER A 3 12.94 -45.05 24.12
C SER A 3 11.51 -44.68 23.75
N SER A 4 10.66 -44.46 24.75
CA SER A 4 9.32 -43.93 24.56
C SER A 4 9.40 -42.39 24.47
N ARG A 5 8.90 -41.83 23.37
CA ARG A 5 8.81 -40.38 23.21
C ARG A 5 7.40 -39.92 23.57
N CYS A 6 7.31 -38.74 24.18
CA CYS A 6 6.03 -38.07 24.38
C CYS A 6 5.42 -37.59 23.05
N PHE A 7 4.11 -37.29 23.02
CA PHE A 7 3.41 -36.86 21.80
C PHE A 7 4.00 -35.59 21.16
N CYS A 8 4.55 -34.67 21.95
CA CYS A 8 5.16 -33.44 21.43
C CYS A 8 6.65 -33.62 21.07
N HIS A 9 7.22 -34.78 21.27
CA HIS A 9 8.64 -35.12 21.01
C HIS A 9 9.68 -34.34 21.83
N SER A 10 9.27 -33.53 22.81
CA SER A 10 10.18 -32.71 23.62
C SER A 10 10.94 -33.52 24.65
N THR A 11 10.37 -34.60 25.13
CA THR A 11 10.99 -35.51 26.12
C THR A 11 11.06 -36.94 25.63
N SER A 12 12.19 -37.55 25.90
CA SER A 12 12.42 -38.97 25.66
C SER A 12 12.81 -39.62 26.99
N GLU A 13 11.92 -40.44 27.53
CA GLU A 13 12.20 -41.19 28.76
C GLU A 13 12.47 -42.64 28.43
N PRO A 14 13.55 -43.24 28.92
CA PRO A 14 13.74 -44.66 28.86
C PRO A 14 12.73 -45.31 29.81
N LYS A 15 11.66 -45.92 29.27
CA LYS A 15 10.70 -46.68 30.07
C LYS A 15 10.93 -48.18 29.94
N PRO A 16 10.60 -48.97 30.99
CA PRO A 16 10.65 -50.38 30.90
C PRO A 16 9.79 -50.90 29.75
N PHE A 17 10.25 -51.92 29.07
CA PHE A 17 9.78 -52.52 27.83
C PHE A 17 8.25 -52.73 27.69
N ARG A 18 7.53 -52.90 28.79
CA ARG A 18 6.09 -53.16 28.76
C ARG A 18 5.18 -51.95 28.56
N LEU A 19 5.74 -50.73 28.53
CA LEU A 19 4.97 -49.47 28.49
C LEU A 19 5.51 -48.46 27.45
N ALA A 20 6.09 -48.97 26.37
CA ALA A 20 6.64 -48.11 25.30
C ALA A 20 5.54 -47.53 24.40
N THR A 21 4.45 -47.05 24.97
CA THR A 21 3.40 -46.33 24.23
C THR A 21 3.66 -44.85 24.26
N PRO A 22 3.38 -44.13 23.17
CA PRO A 22 3.39 -42.67 23.20
C PRO A 22 2.53 -42.14 24.35
N HIS A 23 3.01 -41.16 25.08
CA HIS A 23 2.36 -40.58 26.26
C HIS A 23 2.48 -39.08 26.31
N SER A 24 1.66 -38.45 27.13
CA SER A 24 1.80 -37.03 27.44
C SER A 24 2.90 -36.82 28.49
N CYS A 25 3.78 -35.89 28.27
CA CYS A 25 4.79 -35.48 29.27
C CYS A 25 4.24 -34.47 30.29
N GLY A 26 2.99 -34.00 30.15
CA GLY A 26 2.38 -33.03 31.04
C GLY A 26 2.82 -31.57 30.78
N ASN A 27 3.87 -31.37 29.99
CA ASN A 27 4.36 -30.00 29.65
C ASN A 27 3.54 -29.39 28.50
N PRO A 28 3.59 -28.05 28.30
CA PRO A 28 3.03 -27.42 27.12
C PRO A 28 3.57 -28.05 25.84
N CYS A 29 2.70 -28.25 24.87
CA CYS A 29 3.03 -28.95 23.62
C CYS A 29 4.15 -28.25 22.84
N SER A 30 4.12 -26.93 22.73
CA SER A 30 5.13 -26.06 22.08
C SER A 30 5.49 -26.45 20.64
N ARG A 31 4.78 -27.40 20.01
CA ARG A 31 4.98 -27.72 18.60
C ARG A 31 4.61 -26.54 17.71
N LEU A 32 5.41 -26.32 16.68
CA LEU A 32 5.03 -25.39 15.62
C LEU A 32 3.81 -25.92 14.88
N ARG A 33 2.89 -25.03 14.58
CA ARG A 33 1.67 -25.38 13.84
C ARG A 33 1.95 -25.38 12.34
N GLU A 34 1.25 -26.23 11.61
CA GLU A 34 1.32 -26.29 10.14
C GLU A 34 0.91 -24.98 9.46
N SER A 35 0.08 -24.18 10.14
CA SER A 35 -0.32 -22.85 9.65
C SER A 35 0.82 -21.82 9.53
N GLY A 36 2.03 -22.14 10.03
CA GLY A 36 3.18 -21.26 9.95
C GLY A 36 3.06 -19.94 10.74
N CYS A 37 2.09 -19.85 11.66
CA CYS A 37 1.77 -18.60 12.36
C CYS A 37 2.77 -18.21 13.47
N GLY A 38 3.80 -19.01 13.74
CA GLY A 38 4.81 -18.77 14.77
C GLY A 38 4.31 -18.86 16.22
N HIS A 39 3.02 -18.99 16.46
CA HIS A 39 2.49 -19.11 17.83
C HIS A 39 2.57 -20.56 18.34
N PRO A 40 3.11 -20.81 19.54
CA PRO A 40 3.19 -22.14 20.09
C PRO A 40 1.80 -22.70 20.42
N CYS A 41 1.68 -24.02 20.43
CA CYS A 41 0.46 -24.68 20.89
C CYS A 41 0.29 -24.49 22.40
N PRO A 42 -0.83 -23.96 22.91
CA PRO A 42 -1.03 -23.73 24.34
C PRO A 42 -1.50 -24.97 25.10
N LEU A 43 -1.84 -26.03 24.39
CA LEU A 43 -2.31 -27.27 25.02
C LEU A 43 -1.15 -28.00 25.69
N GLN A 44 -1.49 -28.81 26.69
CA GLN A 44 -0.55 -29.78 27.19
C GLN A 44 -0.18 -30.78 26.08
N CYS A 45 0.93 -31.48 26.26
CA CYS A 45 1.36 -32.53 25.32
C CYS A 45 0.22 -33.46 24.98
N HIS A 46 -0.19 -33.51 23.72
CA HIS A 46 -1.38 -34.24 23.23
C HIS A 46 -1.07 -35.05 21.98
N PRO A 47 -1.82 -36.12 21.70
CA PRO A 47 -1.73 -36.88 20.46
C PRO A 47 -2.30 -36.07 19.27
N GLY A 48 -1.90 -36.48 18.06
CA GLY A 48 -2.40 -35.89 16.81
C GLY A 48 -1.88 -34.49 16.49
N PRO A 49 -2.42 -33.84 15.45
CA PRO A 49 -2.05 -32.53 15.04
C PRO A 49 -2.48 -31.46 16.05
N CYS A 50 -1.74 -30.34 16.11
CA CYS A 50 -2.16 -29.23 16.95
C CYS A 50 -3.39 -28.55 16.35
N PRO A 51 -4.36 -28.12 17.19
CA PRO A 51 -5.53 -27.41 16.70
C PRO A 51 -5.13 -26.08 16.06
N PRO A 52 -5.97 -25.52 15.18
CA PRO A 52 -5.74 -24.19 14.59
C PRO A 52 -5.49 -23.13 15.65
N CYS A 53 -4.65 -22.16 15.33
CA CYS A 53 -4.35 -21.06 16.23
C CYS A 53 -5.59 -20.19 16.49
N GLN A 54 -5.95 -19.98 17.74
CA GLN A 54 -7.11 -19.17 18.12
C GLN A 54 -6.76 -17.73 18.48
N ILE A 55 -5.48 -17.36 18.39
CA ILE A 55 -5.06 -15.99 18.70
C ILE A 55 -5.65 -15.03 17.66
N THR A 56 -6.28 -13.97 18.14
CA THR A 56 -6.80 -12.91 17.30
C THR A 56 -5.70 -11.89 17.06
N THR A 57 -5.37 -11.66 15.80
CA THR A 57 -4.50 -10.57 15.35
C THR A 57 -5.35 -9.37 14.96
N ARG A 58 -4.83 -8.16 15.19
CA ARG A 58 -5.55 -6.92 14.93
C ARG A 58 -4.72 -5.99 14.05
N PRO A 59 -4.47 -6.34 12.78
CA PRO A 59 -3.77 -5.46 11.86
C PRO A 59 -4.62 -4.24 11.49
N GLU A 60 -3.95 -3.17 11.10
CA GLU A 60 -4.58 -1.99 10.52
C GLU A 60 -4.84 -2.21 9.03
N CYS A 61 -5.89 -1.55 8.50
CA CYS A 61 -6.19 -1.57 7.08
C CYS A 61 -5.19 -0.72 6.28
N TYR A 62 -5.23 -0.83 4.95
CA TYR A 62 -4.29 -0.17 4.04
C TYR A 62 -4.49 1.35 3.90
N CYS A 63 -5.68 1.87 4.17
CA CYS A 63 -5.99 3.29 3.96
C CYS A 63 -5.62 4.16 5.18
N PRO A 64 -5.60 5.50 5.02
CA PRO A 64 -5.25 6.42 6.11
C PRO A 64 -6.16 6.33 7.34
N LEU A 65 -7.36 5.76 7.19
CA LEU A 65 -8.28 5.57 8.32
C LEU A 65 -7.75 4.59 9.36
N LYS A 66 -6.76 3.74 8.99
CA LYS A 66 -6.12 2.76 9.88
C LYS A 66 -7.11 1.96 10.73
N LYS A 67 -8.23 1.58 10.14
CA LYS A 67 -9.24 0.81 10.83
C LYS A 67 -8.67 -0.54 11.24
N VAL A 68 -8.82 -0.88 12.50
CA VAL A 68 -8.36 -2.16 13.06
C VAL A 68 -9.31 -3.27 12.62
N LEU A 69 -8.74 -4.30 12.00
CA LEU A 69 -9.45 -5.50 11.55
C LEU A 69 -9.13 -6.65 12.49
N ALA A 70 -10.09 -7.52 12.76
CA ALA A 70 -9.90 -8.67 13.64
C ALA A 70 -9.88 -9.98 12.84
N PHE A 71 -8.77 -10.72 12.88
CA PHE A 71 -8.60 -12.00 12.20
C PHE A 71 -8.18 -13.10 13.18
N ARG A 72 -8.69 -14.31 12.97
CA ARG A 72 -8.19 -15.50 13.66
C ARG A 72 -6.93 -16.02 12.97
N CYS A 73 -5.84 -16.07 13.70
CA CYS A 73 -4.52 -16.43 13.16
C CYS A 73 -4.53 -17.77 12.40
N GLY A 74 -5.15 -18.80 12.96
CA GLY A 74 -5.09 -20.15 12.39
C GLY A 74 -6.07 -20.42 11.25
N ILE A 75 -7.10 -19.61 11.08
CA ILE A 75 -8.13 -19.78 10.05
C ILE A 75 -7.83 -18.87 8.86
N ASP A 76 -7.49 -17.62 9.15
CA ASP A 76 -7.34 -16.59 8.13
C ASP A 76 -5.91 -16.49 7.56
N ALA A 77 -4.94 -17.21 8.17
CA ALA A 77 -3.53 -17.11 7.77
C ALA A 77 -3.26 -17.57 6.34
N ASN A 78 -4.01 -18.57 5.84
CA ASN A 78 -3.81 -19.16 4.51
C ASN A 78 -4.67 -18.54 3.42
N ALA A 79 -5.59 -17.61 3.75
CA ALA A 79 -6.57 -17.04 2.83
C ALA A 79 -6.09 -15.78 2.10
N GLY A 80 -4.77 -15.49 2.11
CA GLY A 80 -4.26 -14.25 1.51
C GLY A 80 -4.99 -13.05 2.10
N ARG A 81 -4.69 -12.70 3.34
CA ARG A 81 -5.42 -11.68 4.10
C ARG A 81 -5.56 -10.39 3.33
N ASP A 82 -6.76 -10.09 2.91
CA ASP A 82 -7.09 -8.75 2.45
C ASP A 82 -7.34 -7.85 3.67
N LEU A 83 -6.45 -6.89 3.90
CA LEU A 83 -6.60 -5.89 4.96
C LEU A 83 -7.43 -4.70 4.50
N SER A 84 -8.28 -4.88 3.51
CA SER A 84 -9.24 -3.86 3.09
C SER A 84 -10.33 -3.67 4.16
N CYS A 85 -10.59 -2.43 4.55
CA CYS A 85 -11.69 -2.12 5.47
C CYS A 85 -13.04 -1.93 4.75
N GLY A 86 -13.07 -2.07 3.42
CA GLY A 86 -14.27 -1.86 2.59
C GLY A 86 -14.66 -0.40 2.37
N ASN A 87 -14.03 0.57 3.02
CA ASN A 87 -14.28 1.99 2.80
C ASN A 87 -13.44 2.52 1.62
N ILE A 88 -13.76 3.73 1.16
CA ILE A 88 -12.96 4.43 0.16
C ILE A 88 -11.55 4.65 0.70
N CYS A 89 -10.53 4.45 -0.15
CA CYS A 89 -9.12 4.54 0.21
C CYS A 89 -8.75 5.92 0.74
N GLY A 90 -9.14 6.99 0.06
CA GLY A 90 -8.95 8.38 0.48
C GLY A 90 -7.49 8.85 0.54
N ARG A 91 -6.50 8.04 0.10
CA ARG A 91 -5.11 8.49 0.00
C ARG A 91 -4.98 9.58 -1.07
N THR A 92 -4.24 10.63 -0.77
CA THR A 92 -3.93 11.69 -1.74
C THR A 92 -3.17 11.10 -2.93
N LEU A 93 -3.65 11.37 -4.15
CA LEU A 93 -3.00 10.98 -5.40
C LEU A 93 -1.74 11.82 -5.68
N GLY A 94 -0.94 11.41 -6.65
CA GLY A 94 0.28 12.11 -7.06
C GLY A 94 0.07 13.59 -7.40
N CYS A 95 -1.09 13.94 -7.94
CA CYS A 95 -1.50 15.32 -8.25
C CYS A 95 -1.65 16.22 -7.01
N LYS A 96 -1.68 15.67 -5.80
CA LYS A 96 -1.87 16.38 -4.52
C LYS A 96 -3.19 17.17 -4.38
N LYS A 97 -4.04 17.14 -5.40
CA LYS A 97 -5.35 17.82 -5.44
C LYS A 97 -6.51 16.86 -5.24
N HIS A 98 -6.35 15.60 -5.69
CA HIS A 98 -7.40 14.59 -5.66
C HIS A 98 -7.03 13.41 -4.76
N ALA A 99 -8.04 12.71 -4.26
CA ALA A 99 -7.90 11.53 -3.44
C ALA A 99 -8.33 10.28 -4.20
N CYS A 100 -7.81 9.12 -3.80
CA CYS A 100 -8.16 7.84 -4.36
C CYS A 100 -9.59 7.45 -3.97
N GLU A 101 -10.44 7.22 -4.95
CA GLU A 101 -11.85 6.85 -4.77
C GLU A 101 -12.07 5.32 -4.77
N LYS A 102 -11.03 4.54 -5.00
CA LYS A 102 -11.11 3.08 -4.93
C LYS A 102 -11.38 2.61 -3.50
N VAL A 103 -11.96 1.42 -3.39
CA VAL A 103 -12.06 0.73 -2.10
C VAL A 103 -10.66 0.55 -1.52
N CYS A 104 -10.54 0.58 -0.21
CA CYS A 104 -9.28 0.38 0.52
C CYS A 104 -8.50 -0.81 -0.06
N HIS A 105 -7.29 -0.57 -0.53
CA HIS A 105 -6.48 -1.54 -1.27
C HIS A 105 -5.02 -1.50 -0.82
N SER A 106 -4.31 -2.59 -1.05
CA SER A 106 -2.86 -2.69 -0.88
C SER A 106 -2.11 -1.96 -2.00
N GLY A 107 -0.86 -1.64 -1.76
CA GLY A 107 0.03 -1.03 -2.76
C GLY A 107 -0.26 0.45 -3.01
N GLU A 108 0.27 0.96 -4.10
CA GLU A 108 0.13 2.35 -4.51
C GLU A 108 -1.23 2.63 -5.17
N CYS A 109 -1.69 3.87 -5.06
CA CYS A 109 -2.88 4.31 -5.76
C CYS A 109 -2.57 4.53 -7.26
N ASN A 110 -3.59 4.38 -8.10
CA ASN A 110 -3.45 4.72 -9.51
C ASN A 110 -3.14 6.21 -9.69
N LYS A 111 -2.64 6.55 -10.87
CA LYS A 111 -2.51 7.96 -11.26
C LYS A 111 -3.87 8.64 -11.25
N CYS A 112 -3.87 9.95 -11.08
CA CYS A 112 -5.07 10.75 -11.17
C CYS A 112 -5.59 10.75 -12.62
N GLU A 113 -6.85 10.38 -12.81
CA GLU A 113 -7.51 10.35 -14.12
C GLU A 113 -8.45 11.54 -14.32
N VAL A 114 -8.52 12.43 -13.33
CA VAL A 114 -9.34 13.64 -13.41
C VAL A 114 -8.77 14.57 -14.47
N LYS A 115 -9.65 15.09 -15.33
CA LYS A 115 -9.32 16.09 -16.34
C LYS A 115 -9.89 17.42 -15.93
N ASP A 116 -9.11 18.46 -16.11
CA ASP A 116 -9.50 19.83 -15.83
C ASP A 116 -9.43 20.68 -17.12
N MET A 117 -10.31 21.64 -17.24
CA MET A 117 -10.18 22.67 -18.26
C MET A 117 -8.96 23.53 -17.95
N ALA A 118 -8.00 23.53 -18.82
CA ALA A 118 -6.80 24.31 -18.70
C ALA A 118 -6.66 25.32 -19.86
N ARG A 119 -6.12 26.48 -19.55
CA ARG A 119 -5.83 27.54 -20.52
C ARG A 119 -4.34 27.48 -20.90
N CYS A 120 -4.03 27.73 -22.15
CA CYS A 120 -2.65 27.84 -22.60
C CYS A 120 -1.94 29.07 -22.00
N TRP A 121 -0.61 29.05 -21.98
CA TRP A 121 0.19 30.17 -21.42
C TRP A 121 -0.04 31.51 -22.13
N CYS A 122 -0.48 31.49 -23.39
CA CYS A 122 -0.82 32.74 -24.11
C CYS A 122 -2.28 33.18 -23.96
N GLY A 123 -3.14 32.35 -23.34
CA GLY A 123 -4.53 32.68 -23.09
C GLY A 123 -5.49 32.48 -24.27
N LYS A 124 -5.00 32.06 -25.44
CA LYS A 124 -5.80 31.97 -26.69
C LYS A 124 -6.56 30.64 -26.85
N GLU A 125 -6.26 29.62 -26.07
CA GLU A 125 -6.82 28.30 -26.20
C GLU A 125 -7.12 27.65 -24.84
N GLU A 126 -8.22 26.93 -24.78
CA GLU A 126 -8.61 26.14 -23.62
C GLU A 126 -8.87 24.70 -24.09
N LYS A 127 -8.36 23.73 -23.32
CA LYS A 127 -8.62 22.30 -23.57
C LYS A 127 -8.64 21.50 -22.28
N GLU A 128 -9.27 20.36 -22.30
CA GLU A 128 -9.18 19.37 -21.22
C GLU A 128 -7.80 18.72 -21.22
N ILE A 129 -7.12 18.78 -20.10
CA ILE A 129 -5.86 18.08 -19.87
C ILE A 129 -5.93 17.31 -18.55
N GLY A 130 -5.13 16.27 -18.41
CA GLY A 130 -5.03 15.51 -17.15
C GLY A 130 -4.59 16.42 -16.01
N CYS A 131 -5.08 16.14 -14.81
CA CYS A 131 -4.77 16.92 -13.60
C CYS A 131 -3.25 17.05 -13.35
N GLU A 132 -2.47 16.03 -13.71
CA GLU A 132 -1.00 15.99 -13.55
C GLU A 132 -0.27 16.52 -14.79
N GLU A 133 -1.00 16.83 -15.87
CA GLU A 133 -0.39 17.29 -17.12
C GLU A 133 -0.16 18.79 -17.12
N GLY A 134 0.96 19.20 -17.71
CA GLY A 134 1.33 20.60 -17.90
C GLY A 134 1.95 21.21 -16.64
N LYS A 135 2.60 22.34 -16.83
CA LYS A 135 3.23 23.14 -15.77
C LYS A 135 2.41 24.38 -15.50
N GLU A 136 1.94 24.56 -14.28
CA GLU A 136 1.19 25.74 -13.88
C GLU A 136 2.10 26.95 -13.83
N GLU A 137 1.78 27.97 -14.63
CA GLU A 137 2.46 29.27 -14.63
C GLU A 137 1.44 30.38 -14.57
N GLN A 138 1.72 31.39 -13.75
CA GLN A 138 0.87 32.57 -13.68
C GLN A 138 1.13 33.46 -14.90
N CYS A 139 0.10 33.68 -15.67
CA CYS A 139 0.13 34.48 -16.89
C CYS A 139 -0.69 35.72 -16.71
N PHE A 140 -0.26 36.81 -17.35
CA PHE A 140 -0.98 38.08 -17.35
C PHE A 140 -0.81 38.79 -18.70
N VAL A 141 -1.78 39.60 -19.08
CA VAL A 141 -1.73 40.52 -20.20
C VAL A 141 -2.27 41.84 -19.70
N GLU A 142 -1.65 42.94 -20.11
CA GLU A 142 -2.13 44.27 -19.78
C GLU A 142 -3.59 44.44 -20.26
N GLY A 143 -4.47 44.87 -19.35
CA GLY A 143 -5.92 44.97 -19.62
C GLY A 143 -6.73 43.67 -19.45
N GLN A 144 -6.13 42.57 -19.05
CA GLN A 144 -6.83 41.33 -18.75
C GLN A 144 -6.57 40.83 -17.31
N LEU A 145 -7.50 40.08 -16.76
CA LEU A 145 -7.30 39.44 -15.47
C LEU A 145 -6.21 38.36 -15.58
N PRO A 146 -5.35 38.21 -14.58
CA PRO A 146 -4.34 37.16 -14.57
C PRO A 146 -4.99 35.78 -14.58
N TRP A 147 -4.35 34.80 -15.23
CA TRP A 147 -4.80 33.41 -15.28
C TRP A 147 -3.64 32.43 -15.05
N ILE A 148 -3.95 31.18 -14.78
CA ILE A 148 -2.96 30.12 -14.70
C ILE A 148 -2.94 29.38 -16.03
N GLY A 149 -1.83 29.45 -16.74
CA GLY A 149 -1.57 28.70 -17.97
C GLY A 149 -0.91 27.37 -17.63
N ARG A 150 -1.25 26.30 -18.36
CA ARG A 150 -0.73 24.95 -18.09
C ARG A 150 -0.07 24.28 -19.29
N PHE A 151 -0.27 24.78 -20.51
CA PHE A 151 0.30 24.19 -21.73
C PHE A 151 0.62 25.23 -22.79
N GLY A 152 1.50 24.86 -23.74
CA GLY A 152 1.74 25.62 -24.96
C GLY A 152 0.71 25.26 -26.04
N CYS A 153 0.22 26.24 -26.80
CA CYS A 153 -0.61 26.01 -27.98
C CYS A 153 0.19 26.27 -29.26
N ASP A 154 -0.27 25.71 -30.38
CA ASP A 154 0.35 25.89 -31.70
C ASP A 154 -0.01 27.23 -32.39
N LYS A 155 -0.83 28.05 -31.73
CA LYS A 155 -1.21 29.34 -32.27
C LYS A 155 -0.06 30.34 -32.15
N LEU A 156 0.21 31.09 -33.19
CA LEU A 156 1.16 32.17 -33.18
C LEU A 156 0.83 33.15 -32.04
N CYS A 157 1.76 33.19 -31.09
CA CYS A 157 1.67 33.98 -29.88
C CYS A 157 2.67 35.10 -29.96
N GLU A 158 2.20 36.35 -30.04
CA GLU A 158 3.05 37.55 -30.07
C GLU A 158 3.98 37.66 -28.86
N ARG A 159 3.63 36.98 -27.74
CA ARG A 159 4.45 36.89 -26.53
C ARG A 159 5.68 36.02 -26.69
N CYS A 160 5.55 34.86 -27.36
CA CYS A 160 6.69 33.96 -27.57
C CYS A 160 7.75 34.62 -28.47
N ALA A 161 7.35 35.47 -29.41
CA ALA A 161 8.28 36.24 -30.22
C ALA A 161 9.13 37.21 -29.39
N TYR A 162 8.57 37.78 -28.30
CA TYR A 162 9.29 38.70 -27.43
C TYR A 162 10.34 38.01 -26.55
N ILE A 163 10.06 36.82 -26.07
CA ILE A 163 11.02 36.04 -25.23
C ILE A 163 12.20 35.54 -26.07
N PHE A 164 11.96 35.10 -27.30
CA PHE A 164 13.04 34.72 -28.23
C PHE A 164 13.91 35.93 -28.61
N SER A 165 13.33 37.09 -28.76
CA SER A 165 14.09 38.33 -29.09
C SER A 165 15.00 38.79 -27.94
N ILE A 166 14.58 38.62 -26.70
CA ILE A 166 15.40 39.01 -25.53
C ILE A 166 16.55 38.03 -25.31
N SER A 167 16.35 36.72 -25.52
CA SER A 167 17.44 35.75 -25.41
C SER A 167 18.51 35.89 -26.47
N GLN A 168 18.18 36.37 -27.67
CA GLN A 168 19.16 36.67 -28.71
C GLN A 168 19.96 37.96 -28.42
N LEU A 169 19.31 38.96 -27.83
CA LEU A 169 19.99 40.24 -27.46
C LEU A 169 21.04 40.08 -26.35
N PHE A 170 20.89 39.06 -25.51
CA PHE A 170 21.89 38.76 -24.45
C PHE A 170 23.01 37.80 -24.90
N SER A 171 22.88 37.12 -26.06
CA SER A 171 23.94 36.27 -26.61
C SER A 171 25.01 37.06 -27.38
N ASP A 172 24.72 38.27 -27.83
CA ASP A 172 25.66 39.09 -28.63
C ASP A 172 26.50 40.09 -27.80
N GLN A 173 26.43 40.04 -26.47
CA GLN A 173 27.23 40.91 -25.59
C GLN A 173 28.32 40.20 -24.79
N ILE A 174 28.69 38.95 -25.15
CA ILE A 174 29.88 38.28 -24.59
C ILE A 174 30.81 37.90 -25.76
N LEU A 175 31.56 38.83 -26.21
CA LEU A 175 32.85 38.68 -26.90
C LEU A 175 33.80 39.75 -26.40
#